data_30c02c59700f8af6fe6eba9eb68f3f59
#
_entry.id   30c02c59700f8af6fe6eba9eb68f3f59
#
_cell.length_a   1.000
_cell.length_b   1.000
_cell.length_c   1.000
_cell.angle_alpha   90.00
_cell.angle_beta   90.00
_cell.angle_gamma   90.00
#
_symmetry.space_group_name_H-M   'P 1'
#
loop_
_entity.id
_entity.type
_entity.pdbx_description
1 polymer ?
#
loop_
_entity_poly.entity_id
_entity_poly.type
_entity_poly.pdbx_seq_one_letter_code
_entity_poly.pdbx_strand_id
1 'polypeptide(L)'
;MAAIRPRDLLSDGLLERLGGTSLAARAAAGGDTPAILSRDIAKLGEVGYLNVALPPEFGGLGCTLRQAACGQRRLARSAPLTASVVSAHLYWTGAAADAYRTGDNSVRWILLEAARGALFAGGHATAGGDLHFADPHSRCEPAGESGYRFRDPAVLASMTPAWDWVAVHAVHWVPSPGAARPDAVLAFAGRGSRCTPAFRIARVQPAGSPADAFTTSAIAWGHAILASVQYSDARRAFNAAVAAIDPVPAAPAGGHPLDQWPVAEAGLRLDAMKAKIAEITHPWPLVPEQDPDLGGQRLIGIFTMRHEVAEGAARVLDLTSQIASAPAIAAR
;
A
#
# COMPACT_ATOMS: atom_id res chain seq x y z
N MET A 1 6.88 -26.14 -3.33
CA MET A 1 6.81 -25.40 -2.05
C MET A 1 5.37 -25.39 -1.56
N ALA A 2 5.14 -25.41 -0.24
CA ALA A 2 3.78 -25.36 0.30
C ALA A 2 3.20 -23.94 0.18
N ALA A 3 1.94 -23.82 -0.26
CA ALA A 3 1.24 -22.55 -0.39
C ALA A 3 1.10 -21.82 0.97
N ILE A 4 1.02 -20.49 0.92
CA ILE A 4 0.80 -19.64 2.10
C ILE A 4 -0.60 -19.93 2.67
N ARG A 5 -0.71 -19.88 3.99
CA ARG A 5 -1.98 -19.97 4.73
C ARG A 5 -2.26 -18.68 5.47
N PRO A 6 -3.53 -18.35 5.79
CA PRO A 6 -3.88 -17.10 6.49
C PRO A 6 -3.08 -16.85 7.78
N ARG A 7 -2.79 -17.89 8.56
CA ARG A 7 -1.97 -17.80 9.79
C ARG A 7 -0.52 -17.41 9.51
N ASP A 8 0.02 -17.77 8.37
CA ASP A 8 1.42 -17.45 8.00
C ASP A 8 1.60 -15.93 7.85
N LEU A 9 0.57 -15.19 7.40
CA LEU A 9 0.58 -13.74 7.30
C LEU A 9 0.72 -13.02 8.65
N LEU A 10 0.33 -13.68 9.73
CA LEU A 10 0.40 -13.16 11.09
C LEU A 10 1.64 -13.63 11.87
N SER A 11 2.49 -14.44 11.26
CA SER A 11 3.69 -15.06 11.88
C SER A 11 4.92 -14.91 10.99
N ASP A 12 6.10 -15.19 11.56
CA ASP A 12 7.36 -15.19 10.79
C ASP A 12 7.47 -16.35 9.79
N GLY A 13 6.59 -17.36 9.89
CA GLY A 13 6.45 -18.43 8.89
C GLY A 13 6.16 -17.94 7.47
N LEU A 14 5.66 -16.69 7.30
CA LEU A 14 5.55 -16.06 6.00
C LEU A 14 6.92 -15.91 5.33
N LEU A 15 7.90 -15.37 6.04
CA LEU A 15 9.25 -15.12 5.49
C LEU A 15 9.95 -16.44 5.13
N GLU A 16 9.77 -17.49 5.94
CA GLU A 16 10.30 -18.83 5.65
C GLU A 16 9.75 -19.36 4.31
N ARG A 17 8.43 -19.22 4.10
CA ARG A 17 7.77 -19.65 2.86
C ARG A 17 8.17 -18.81 1.63
N LEU A 18 8.42 -17.53 1.84
CA LEU A 18 8.90 -16.63 0.79
C LEU A 18 10.39 -16.84 0.47
N GLY A 19 11.11 -17.66 1.25
CA GLY A 19 12.57 -17.79 1.15
C GLY A 19 13.25 -16.50 1.62
N GLY A 20 12.90 -16.04 2.83
CA GLY A 20 13.26 -14.72 3.37
C GLY A 20 14.75 -14.40 3.34
N THR A 21 15.63 -15.40 3.57
CA THR A 21 17.08 -15.23 3.44
C THR A 21 17.51 -14.88 2.01
N SER A 22 16.92 -15.51 1.00
CA SER A 22 17.25 -15.23 -0.41
C SER A 22 16.64 -13.91 -0.88
N LEU A 23 15.45 -13.50 -0.39
CA LEU A 23 14.87 -12.18 -0.62
C LEU A 23 15.76 -11.08 -0.02
N ALA A 24 16.13 -11.24 1.25
CA ALA A 24 16.98 -10.28 1.95
C ALA A 24 18.37 -10.16 1.32
N ALA A 25 18.98 -11.29 0.92
CA ALA A 25 20.27 -11.28 0.24
C ALA A 25 20.22 -10.55 -1.12
N ARG A 26 19.16 -10.73 -1.89
CA ARG A 26 18.96 -9.98 -3.15
C ARG A 26 18.76 -8.49 -2.92
N ALA A 27 17.98 -8.12 -1.91
CA ALA A 27 17.79 -6.72 -1.53
C ALA A 27 19.10 -6.07 -1.07
N ALA A 28 19.93 -6.79 -0.28
CA ALA A 28 21.21 -6.31 0.20
C ALA A 28 22.29 -6.21 -0.90
N ALA A 29 22.21 -7.02 -1.94
CA ALA A 29 23.13 -7.01 -3.08
C ALA A 29 22.95 -5.81 -4.04
N GLY A 30 22.21 -4.77 -3.65
CA GLY A 30 21.92 -3.61 -4.48
C GLY A 30 20.85 -3.88 -5.54
N GLY A 31 19.95 -4.75 -5.24
CA GLY A 31 19.02 -5.39 -6.13
C GLY A 31 17.79 -4.61 -6.54
N ASP A 32 17.89 -3.34 -6.86
CA ASP A 32 16.80 -2.53 -7.40
C ASP A 32 16.65 -2.67 -8.92
N THR A 33 17.20 -3.73 -9.49
CA THR A 33 17.09 -3.97 -10.92
C THR A 33 15.72 -4.55 -11.30
N PRO A 34 15.15 -4.19 -12.46
CA PRO A 34 13.87 -4.74 -12.93
C PRO A 34 13.85 -6.28 -12.96
N ALA A 35 15.01 -6.92 -13.22
CA ALA A 35 15.14 -8.37 -13.25
C ALA A 35 14.94 -9.00 -11.86
N ILE A 36 15.46 -8.38 -10.80
CA ILE A 36 15.30 -8.87 -9.43
C ILE A 36 13.85 -8.73 -8.99
N LEU A 37 13.24 -7.58 -9.25
CA LEU A 37 11.82 -7.37 -8.98
C LEU A 37 10.93 -8.39 -9.68
N SER A 38 11.17 -8.66 -10.96
CA SER A 38 10.41 -9.66 -11.72
C SER A 38 10.55 -11.05 -11.11
N ARG A 39 11.74 -11.43 -10.66
CA ARG A 39 11.99 -12.72 -9.99
C ARG A 39 11.27 -12.79 -8.63
N ASP A 40 11.31 -11.72 -7.85
CA ASP A 40 10.62 -11.67 -6.55
C ASP A 40 9.11 -11.74 -6.74
N ILE A 41 8.55 -11.01 -7.70
CA ILE A 41 7.12 -11.05 -8.03
C ILE A 41 6.70 -12.45 -8.47
N ALA A 42 7.47 -13.10 -9.35
CA ALA A 42 7.20 -14.47 -9.76
C ALA A 42 7.19 -15.41 -8.55
N LYS A 43 8.16 -15.26 -7.64
CA LYS A 43 8.21 -16.06 -6.41
C LYS A 43 7.03 -15.84 -5.49
N LEU A 44 6.57 -14.59 -5.34
CA LEU A 44 5.36 -14.25 -4.57
C LEU A 44 4.12 -14.89 -5.20
N GLY A 45 4.03 -14.94 -6.53
CA GLY A 45 2.97 -15.62 -7.26
C GLY A 45 2.97 -17.14 -7.03
N GLU A 46 4.13 -17.81 -7.15
CA GLU A 46 4.27 -19.26 -6.92
C GLU A 46 3.80 -19.73 -5.55
N VAL A 47 4.01 -18.93 -4.52
CA VAL A 47 3.56 -19.25 -3.15
C VAL A 47 2.15 -18.76 -2.83
N GLY A 48 1.48 -18.08 -3.78
CA GLY A 48 0.11 -17.58 -3.64
C GLY A 48 -0.01 -16.26 -2.87
N TYR A 49 1.11 -15.55 -2.64
CA TYR A 49 1.06 -14.28 -1.89
C TYR A 49 0.29 -13.19 -2.63
N LEU A 50 0.36 -13.16 -3.95
CA LEU A 50 -0.37 -12.16 -4.74
C LEU A 50 -1.89 -12.36 -4.67
N ASN A 51 -2.35 -13.57 -4.38
CA ASN A 51 -3.78 -13.91 -4.32
C ASN A 51 -4.34 -13.90 -2.89
N VAL A 52 -3.59 -13.41 -1.88
CA VAL A 52 -4.03 -13.51 -0.46
C VAL A 52 -5.34 -12.79 -0.19
N ALA A 53 -5.62 -11.69 -0.88
CA ALA A 53 -6.85 -10.91 -0.70
C ALA A 53 -8.06 -11.50 -1.43
N LEU A 54 -7.84 -12.25 -2.52
CA LEU A 54 -8.92 -12.84 -3.31
C LEU A 54 -9.75 -13.80 -2.45
N PRO A 55 -11.08 -13.77 -2.59
CA PRO A 55 -11.95 -14.77 -1.98
C PRO A 55 -11.59 -16.20 -2.41
N PRO A 56 -11.89 -17.24 -1.59
CA PRO A 56 -11.55 -18.63 -1.91
C PRO A 56 -12.11 -19.12 -3.25
N GLU A 57 -13.29 -18.67 -3.65
CA GLU A 57 -13.91 -19.01 -4.94
C GLU A 57 -13.16 -18.48 -6.17
N PHE A 58 -12.24 -17.53 -5.96
CA PHE A 58 -11.29 -17.04 -6.97
C PHE A 58 -9.88 -17.60 -6.76
N GLY A 59 -9.72 -18.63 -5.94
CA GLY A 59 -8.43 -19.28 -5.68
C GLY A 59 -7.52 -18.52 -4.69
N GLY A 60 -8.05 -17.59 -3.92
CA GLY A 60 -7.32 -16.82 -2.91
C GLY A 60 -7.50 -17.34 -1.48
N LEU A 61 -7.01 -16.57 -0.51
CA LEU A 61 -7.12 -16.89 0.91
C LEU A 61 -8.24 -16.13 1.62
N GLY A 62 -8.87 -15.15 0.96
CA GLY A 62 -9.88 -14.30 1.55
C GLY A 62 -9.39 -13.47 2.74
N CYS A 63 -8.12 -13.07 2.73
CA CYS A 63 -7.50 -12.36 3.83
C CYS A 63 -8.14 -11.01 4.09
N THR A 64 -8.26 -10.66 5.36
CA THR A 64 -8.68 -9.33 5.81
C THR A 64 -7.57 -8.29 5.57
N LEU A 65 -7.94 -7.01 5.54
CA LEU A 65 -6.99 -5.90 5.48
C LEU A 65 -5.89 -6.02 6.55
N ARG A 66 -6.25 -6.39 7.78
CA ARG A 66 -5.30 -6.60 8.88
C ARG A 66 -4.27 -7.68 8.56
N GLN A 67 -4.71 -8.80 8.01
CA GLN A 67 -3.81 -9.90 7.65
C GLN A 67 -2.88 -9.50 6.52
N ALA A 68 -3.40 -8.85 5.48
CA ALA A 68 -2.60 -8.35 4.37
C ALA A 68 -1.57 -7.29 4.81
N ALA A 69 -1.99 -6.31 5.63
CA ALA A 69 -1.11 -5.30 6.21
C ALA A 69 0.01 -5.91 7.08
N CYS A 70 -0.32 -6.94 7.88
CA CYS A 70 0.69 -7.69 8.64
C CYS A 70 1.65 -8.44 7.74
N GLY A 71 1.16 -9.06 6.67
CA GLY A 71 1.99 -9.74 5.66
C GLY A 71 2.95 -8.77 4.96
N GLN A 72 2.44 -7.62 4.52
CA GLN A 72 3.24 -6.58 3.88
C GLN A 72 4.31 -6.02 4.80
N ARG A 73 3.99 -5.77 6.06
CA ARG A 73 4.96 -5.35 7.06
C ARG A 73 6.11 -6.36 7.24
N ARG A 74 5.81 -7.66 7.17
CA ARG A 74 6.84 -8.71 7.22
C ARG A 74 7.67 -8.79 5.94
N LEU A 75 7.02 -8.74 4.79
CA LEU A 75 7.71 -8.72 3.51
C LEU A 75 8.67 -7.52 3.41
N ALA A 76 8.23 -6.33 3.84
CA ALA A 76 9.02 -5.12 3.82
C ALA A 76 10.26 -5.17 4.72
N ARG A 77 10.27 -6.00 5.77
CA ARG A 77 11.47 -6.22 6.61
C ARG A 77 12.63 -6.84 5.81
N SER A 78 12.33 -7.68 4.85
CA SER A 78 13.32 -8.42 4.07
C SER A 78 13.51 -7.88 2.66
N ALA A 79 12.46 -7.34 2.05
CA ALA A 79 12.45 -6.84 0.69
C ALA A 79 11.52 -5.62 0.57
N PRO A 80 11.95 -4.44 1.05
CA PRO A 80 11.10 -3.24 1.14
C PRO A 80 10.60 -2.79 -0.24
N LEU A 81 11.48 -2.79 -1.25
CA LEU A 81 11.10 -2.41 -2.60
C LEU A 81 10.07 -3.37 -3.19
N THR A 82 10.28 -4.68 -3.07
CA THR A 82 9.32 -5.69 -3.53
C THR A 82 7.97 -5.51 -2.83
N ALA A 83 7.96 -5.26 -1.52
CA ALA A 83 6.75 -4.96 -0.77
C ALA A 83 6.04 -3.71 -1.29
N SER A 84 6.77 -2.63 -1.55
CA SER A 84 6.22 -1.39 -2.10
C SER A 84 5.57 -1.63 -3.48
N VAL A 85 6.25 -2.40 -4.34
CA VAL A 85 5.77 -2.71 -5.70
C VAL A 85 4.46 -3.47 -5.68
N VAL A 86 4.36 -4.54 -4.89
CA VAL A 86 3.15 -5.37 -4.87
C VAL A 86 2.01 -4.77 -4.04
N SER A 87 2.26 -3.67 -3.33
CA SER A 87 1.24 -2.97 -2.53
C SER A 87 0.03 -2.58 -3.36
N ALA A 88 0.24 -2.04 -4.57
CA ALA A 88 -0.85 -1.62 -5.45
C ALA A 88 -1.73 -2.79 -5.86
N HIS A 89 -1.15 -3.94 -6.20
CA HIS A 89 -1.90 -5.13 -6.52
C HIS A 89 -2.77 -5.61 -5.35
N LEU A 90 -2.20 -5.64 -4.14
CA LEU A 90 -2.92 -6.10 -2.96
C LEU A 90 -4.07 -5.16 -2.56
N TYR A 91 -3.90 -3.85 -2.69
CA TYR A 91 -4.99 -2.97 -2.31
C TYR A 91 -6.14 -2.98 -3.34
N TRP A 92 -5.85 -3.08 -4.65
CA TRP A 92 -6.92 -3.18 -5.65
C TRP A 92 -7.69 -4.50 -5.54
N THR A 93 -6.98 -5.61 -5.36
CA THR A 93 -7.62 -6.92 -5.18
C THR A 93 -8.38 -7.01 -3.86
N GLY A 94 -7.86 -6.40 -2.79
CA GLY A 94 -8.53 -6.33 -1.49
C GLY A 94 -9.80 -5.49 -1.53
N ALA A 95 -9.75 -4.30 -2.14
CA ALA A 95 -10.93 -3.47 -2.32
C ALA A 95 -12.01 -4.14 -3.17
N ALA A 96 -11.61 -4.81 -4.26
CA ALA A 96 -12.52 -5.58 -5.08
C ALA A 96 -13.13 -6.78 -4.34
N ALA A 97 -12.36 -7.42 -3.45
CA ALA A 97 -12.85 -8.49 -2.59
C ALA A 97 -13.89 -7.99 -1.57
N ASP A 98 -13.66 -6.81 -0.99
CA ASP A 98 -14.62 -6.20 -0.06
C ASP A 98 -15.91 -5.81 -0.79
N ALA A 99 -15.82 -5.18 -1.97
CA ALA A 99 -16.97 -4.86 -2.81
C ALA A 99 -17.77 -6.12 -3.17
N TYR A 100 -17.09 -7.19 -3.57
CA TYR A 100 -17.72 -8.46 -3.90
C TYR A 100 -18.46 -9.07 -2.69
N ARG A 101 -17.87 -9.02 -1.49
CA ARG A 101 -18.52 -9.51 -0.25
C ARG A 101 -19.77 -8.73 0.12
N THR A 102 -19.87 -7.46 -0.27
CA THR A 102 -21.07 -6.62 -0.06
C THR A 102 -22.09 -6.72 -1.21
N GLY A 103 -21.85 -7.59 -2.20
CA GLY A 103 -22.74 -7.80 -3.33
C GLY A 103 -22.48 -6.91 -4.54
N ASP A 104 -21.50 -6.02 -4.50
CA ASP A 104 -21.09 -5.21 -5.66
C ASP A 104 -20.24 -6.02 -6.64
N ASN A 105 -20.88 -6.45 -7.72
CA ASN A 105 -20.23 -7.22 -8.77
C ASN A 105 -19.59 -6.38 -9.89
N SER A 106 -19.73 -5.06 -9.86
CA SER A 106 -19.24 -4.18 -10.94
C SER A 106 -17.71 -4.25 -11.12
N VAL A 107 -16.97 -4.52 -10.04
CA VAL A 107 -15.51 -4.69 -10.02
C VAL A 107 -15.04 -6.14 -9.91
N ARG A 108 -15.97 -7.12 -9.99
CA ARG A 108 -15.66 -8.56 -9.93
C ARG A 108 -14.61 -8.98 -10.96
N TRP A 109 -14.54 -8.30 -12.09
CA TRP A 109 -13.55 -8.56 -13.12
C TRP A 109 -12.10 -8.40 -12.63
N ILE A 110 -11.84 -7.53 -11.63
CA ILE A 110 -10.51 -7.36 -11.00
C ILE A 110 -10.10 -8.69 -10.35
N LEU A 111 -11.02 -9.34 -9.63
CA LEU A 111 -10.76 -10.64 -9.00
C LEU A 111 -10.50 -11.73 -10.03
N LEU A 112 -11.27 -11.75 -11.13
CA LEU A 112 -11.09 -12.72 -12.23
C LEU A 112 -9.75 -12.56 -12.94
N GLU A 113 -9.33 -11.34 -13.23
CA GLU A 113 -8.03 -11.08 -13.87
C GLU A 113 -6.89 -11.42 -12.92
N ALA A 114 -6.98 -11.03 -11.63
CA ALA A 114 -5.98 -11.37 -10.62
C ALA A 114 -5.85 -12.90 -10.44
N ALA A 115 -6.97 -13.63 -10.43
CA ALA A 115 -6.98 -15.09 -10.37
C ALA A 115 -6.28 -15.75 -11.58
N ARG A 116 -6.23 -15.07 -12.73
CA ARG A 116 -5.48 -15.49 -13.92
C ARG A 116 -4.01 -15.07 -13.89
N GLY A 117 -3.57 -14.41 -12.82
CA GLY A 117 -2.20 -13.94 -12.63
C GLY A 117 -1.93 -12.52 -13.11
N ALA A 118 -2.95 -11.76 -13.51
CA ALA A 118 -2.79 -10.37 -13.89
C ALA A 118 -2.40 -9.50 -12.68
N LEU A 119 -1.45 -8.60 -12.90
CA LEU A 119 -0.94 -7.68 -11.88
C LEU A 119 -1.54 -6.28 -12.05
N PHE A 120 -2.01 -5.73 -10.96
CA PHE A 120 -2.57 -4.39 -10.89
C PHE A 120 -1.54 -3.41 -10.31
N ALA A 121 -1.35 -2.29 -10.98
CA ALA A 121 -0.46 -1.22 -10.58
C ALA A 121 -1.19 0.13 -10.57
N GLY A 122 -0.41 1.17 -10.27
CA GLY A 122 -0.94 2.51 -10.15
C GLY A 122 -1.66 2.70 -8.83
N GLY A 123 -1.75 3.91 -8.42
CA GLY A 123 -2.35 4.30 -7.16
C GLY A 123 -3.02 5.64 -7.32
N HIS A 124 -3.65 6.05 -6.26
CA HIS A 124 -4.25 7.36 -6.15
C HIS A 124 -3.21 8.44 -5.81
N ALA A 125 -1.90 8.14 -5.97
CA ALA A 125 -0.85 9.09 -5.62
C ALA A 125 -0.73 10.18 -6.68
N THR A 126 -0.86 11.42 -6.26
CA THR A 126 -0.37 12.58 -6.99
C THR A 126 1.13 12.76 -6.79
N ALA A 127 1.77 13.66 -7.54
CA ALA A 127 3.18 14.00 -7.39
C ALA A 127 3.60 14.42 -5.96
N GLY A 128 2.64 14.75 -5.08
CA GLY A 128 2.85 15.05 -3.66
C GLY A 128 2.70 13.85 -2.72
N GLY A 129 2.46 12.65 -3.24
CA GLY A 129 2.29 11.45 -2.41
C GLY A 129 0.92 11.30 -1.75
N ASP A 130 0.00 12.22 -1.98
CA ASP A 130 -1.35 12.18 -1.45
C ASP A 130 -2.31 11.47 -2.40
N LEU A 131 -3.18 10.64 -1.82
CA LEU A 131 -4.24 9.94 -2.54
C LEU A 131 -5.43 10.88 -2.73
N HIS A 132 -5.37 11.74 -3.75
CA HIS A 132 -6.48 12.63 -4.07
C HIS A 132 -7.43 12.01 -5.10
N PHE A 133 -8.56 11.48 -4.64
CA PHE A 133 -9.69 11.15 -5.51
C PHE A 133 -10.42 12.40 -6.03
N ALA A 134 -10.26 13.53 -5.35
CA ALA A 134 -11.10 14.70 -5.56
C ALA A 134 -10.61 15.64 -6.67
N ASP A 135 -9.33 15.58 -7.05
CA ASP A 135 -8.74 16.46 -8.07
C ASP A 135 -7.76 15.70 -8.97
N PRO A 136 -8.26 14.84 -9.85
CA PRO A 136 -7.41 14.18 -10.82
C PRO A 136 -6.94 15.20 -11.88
N HIS A 137 -5.64 15.27 -12.09
CA HIS A 137 -5.05 16.13 -13.11
C HIS A 137 -5.31 15.65 -14.55
N SER A 138 -5.73 14.41 -14.72
CA SER A 138 -6.05 13.82 -16.02
C SER A 138 -7.48 14.14 -16.43
N ARG A 139 -7.68 14.34 -17.73
CA ARG A 139 -9.01 14.57 -18.33
C ARG A 139 -9.43 13.39 -19.15
N CYS A 140 -10.73 13.12 -19.18
CA CYS A 140 -11.30 12.14 -20.10
C CYS A 140 -12.54 12.71 -20.80
N GLU A 141 -12.85 12.13 -21.96
CA GLU A 141 -14.01 12.49 -22.80
C GLU A 141 -14.75 11.20 -23.14
N PRO A 142 -16.08 11.23 -23.29
CA PRO A 142 -16.82 10.07 -23.77
C PRO A 142 -16.29 9.59 -25.12
N ALA A 143 -16.23 8.30 -25.31
CA ALA A 143 -15.80 7.66 -26.54
C ALA A 143 -16.76 6.50 -26.86
N GLY A 144 -17.72 6.72 -27.75
CA GLY A 144 -18.80 5.76 -28.05
C GLY A 144 -19.84 5.67 -26.94
N GLU A 145 -20.67 4.62 -26.99
CA GLU A 145 -21.85 4.48 -26.12
C GLU A 145 -21.54 4.18 -24.66
N SER A 146 -20.33 3.69 -24.33
CA SER A 146 -20.00 3.24 -22.95
C SER A 146 -18.52 3.35 -22.59
N GLY A 147 -17.73 4.15 -23.31
CA GLY A 147 -16.30 4.29 -23.09
C GLY A 147 -15.85 5.72 -22.81
N TYR A 148 -14.60 5.84 -22.34
CA TYR A 148 -13.92 7.12 -22.17
C TYR A 148 -12.58 7.10 -22.89
N ARG A 149 -12.19 8.23 -23.47
CA ARG A 149 -10.85 8.50 -23.99
C ARG A 149 -10.12 9.36 -22.97
N PHE A 150 -9.03 8.86 -22.44
CA PHE A 150 -8.20 9.59 -21.49
C PHE A 150 -7.19 10.45 -22.26
N ARG A 151 -7.07 11.72 -21.88
CA ARG A 151 -6.06 12.66 -22.38
C ARG A 151 -4.98 12.79 -21.32
N ASP A 152 -3.73 12.60 -21.72
CA ASP A 152 -2.53 12.74 -20.88
C ASP A 152 -2.70 12.08 -19.49
N PRO A 153 -3.01 10.78 -19.44
CA PRO A 153 -3.16 10.12 -18.17
C PRO A 153 -1.84 10.23 -17.41
N ALA A 154 -1.85 10.96 -16.30
CA ALA A 154 -0.73 10.97 -15.36
C ALA A 154 -0.64 9.57 -14.73
N VAL A 155 -0.02 8.65 -15.45
CA VAL A 155 0.22 7.29 -14.99
C VAL A 155 1.46 7.35 -14.11
N LEU A 156 1.28 7.67 -12.84
CA LEU A 156 2.26 7.34 -11.82
C LEU A 156 2.20 5.83 -11.60
N ALA A 157 2.61 5.09 -12.63
CA ALA A 157 2.93 3.70 -12.47
C ALA A 157 4.19 3.66 -11.60
N SER A 158 4.00 3.56 -10.30
CA SER A 158 5.07 3.09 -9.46
C SER A 158 5.46 1.74 -10.00
N MET A 159 6.45 1.77 -10.88
CA MET A 159 7.33 0.67 -11.10
C MET A 159 6.76 -0.52 -11.82
N THR A 160 7.17 -0.71 -12.92
CA THR A 160 7.67 -1.99 -13.35
C THR A 160 7.24 -2.36 -14.73
N PRO A 161 8.10 -3.09 -15.41
CA PRO A 161 7.70 -3.81 -16.63
C PRO A 161 6.65 -4.92 -16.38
N ALA A 162 6.20 -5.15 -15.13
CA ALA A 162 5.45 -6.35 -14.76
C ALA A 162 3.93 -6.20 -14.57
N TRP A 163 3.35 -4.98 -14.65
CA TRP A 163 1.90 -4.82 -14.50
C TRP A 163 1.12 -5.15 -15.79
N ASP A 164 -0.09 -5.65 -15.63
CA ASP A 164 -1.05 -5.89 -16.72
C ASP A 164 -2.13 -4.82 -16.78
N TRP A 165 -2.52 -4.29 -15.62
CA TRP A 165 -3.51 -3.24 -15.45
C TRP A 165 -2.95 -2.11 -14.60
N VAL A 166 -3.12 -0.86 -15.05
CA VAL A 166 -2.75 0.33 -14.28
C VAL A 166 -3.96 1.21 -14.03
N ALA A 167 -4.19 1.57 -12.78
CA ALA A 167 -5.28 2.46 -12.41
C ALA A 167 -5.03 3.88 -12.89
N VAL A 168 -6.06 4.49 -13.45
CA VAL A 168 -6.07 5.86 -13.95
C VAL A 168 -7.26 6.60 -13.38
N HIS A 169 -7.02 7.77 -12.80
CA HIS A 169 -8.05 8.69 -12.36
C HIS A 169 -8.14 9.85 -13.34
N ALA A 170 -9.35 10.23 -13.71
CA ALA A 170 -9.58 11.37 -14.56
C ALA A 170 -10.88 12.10 -14.22
N VAL A 171 -10.98 13.36 -14.63
CA VAL A 171 -12.22 14.12 -14.59
C VAL A 171 -12.82 14.16 -15.99
N HIS A 172 -14.08 13.78 -16.08
CA HIS A 172 -14.91 14.05 -17.24
C HIS A 172 -15.66 15.36 -17.03
N TRP A 173 -15.21 16.37 -17.74
CA TRP A 173 -15.89 17.66 -17.75
C TRP A 173 -17.03 17.63 -18.79
N VAL A 174 -18.27 17.65 -18.33
CA VAL A 174 -19.44 17.79 -19.20
C VAL A 174 -19.72 19.27 -19.39
N PRO A 175 -19.48 19.85 -20.57
CA PRO A 175 -19.84 21.23 -20.84
C PRO A 175 -21.35 21.32 -21.15
N SER A 176 -22.19 21.07 -20.19
CA SER A 176 -23.63 21.27 -20.33
C SER A 176 -24.08 22.44 -19.46
N PRO A 177 -24.87 23.38 -19.99
CA PRO A 177 -25.48 24.42 -19.20
C PRO A 177 -26.36 23.78 -18.12
N GLY A 178 -25.95 23.89 -16.86
CA GLY A 178 -26.67 23.30 -15.73
C GLY A 178 -26.05 22.04 -15.13
N ALA A 179 -24.99 21.47 -15.71
CA ALA A 179 -24.21 20.41 -15.07
C ALA A 179 -23.40 21.05 -13.92
N ALA A 180 -23.81 20.78 -12.67
CA ALA A 180 -23.25 21.44 -11.51
C ALA A 180 -21.82 20.96 -11.16
N ARG A 181 -21.37 19.79 -11.63
CA ARG A 181 -20.07 19.18 -11.29
C ARG A 181 -19.59 18.23 -12.38
N PRO A 182 -18.28 18.14 -12.60
CA PRO A 182 -17.68 17.11 -13.46
C PRO A 182 -17.83 15.72 -12.83
N ASP A 183 -17.70 14.67 -13.64
CA ASP A 183 -17.63 13.29 -13.12
C ASP A 183 -16.17 12.89 -12.85
N ALA A 184 -15.92 12.28 -11.71
CA ALA A 184 -14.68 11.59 -11.43
C ALA A 184 -14.75 10.16 -11.97
N VAL A 185 -13.79 9.79 -12.80
CA VAL A 185 -13.72 8.47 -13.46
C VAL A 185 -12.50 7.73 -12.96
N LEU A 186 -12.73 6.56 -12.37
CA LEU A 186 -11.69 5.57 -12.09
C LEU A 186 -11.74 4.48 -13.14
N ALA A 187 -10.64 4.30 -13.84
CA ALA A 187 -10.49 3.25 -14.85
C ALA A 187 -9.17 2.52 -14.69
N PHE A 188 -9.05 1.39 -15.34
CA PHE A 188 -7.81 0.64 -15.46
C PHE A 188 -7.41 0.54 -16.94
N ALA A 189 -6.20 0.97 -17.26
CA ALA A 189 -5.60 0.78 -18.57
C ALA A 189 -4.90 -0.56 -18.61
N GLY A 190 -5.26 -1.41 -19.58
CA GLY A 190 -4.60 -2.69 -19.83
C GLY A 190 -3.30 -2.49 -20.60
N ARG A 191 -2.34 -3.39 -20.38
CA ARG A 191 -1.09 -3.51 -21.16
C ARG A 191 -1.41 -4.05 -22.55
N GLY A 192 -2.04 -3.28 -23.36
CA GLY A 192 -2.34 -3.60 -24.75
C GLY A 192 -1.82 -2.51 -25.65
N SER A 193 -1.84 -2.66 -26.97
CA SER A 193 -1.44 -1.71 -27.99
C SER A 193 -0.96 -0.32 -27.52
N ARG A 194 0.24 0.06 -27.87
CA ARG A 194 0.81 1.39 -27.58
C ARG A 194 -0.04 2.54 -28.13
N CYS A 195 -0.97 2.27 -29.02
CA CYS A 195 -1.79 3.29 -29.69
C CYS A 195 -3.20 3.45 -29.10
N THR A 196 -3.75 2.43 -28.43
CA THR A 196 -5.09 2.51 -27.81
C THR A 196 -5.15 1.52 -26.66
N PRO A 197 -4.78 1.89 -25.44
CA PRO A 197 -4.94 1.02 -24.31
C PRO A 197 -6.41 0.67 -24.12
N ALA A 198 -6.69 -0.60 -23.85
CA ALA A 198 -8.02 -1.01 -23.44
C ALA A 198 -8.28 -0.47 -22.02
N PHE A 199 -9.27 0.39 -21.88
CA PHE A 199 -9.69 0.89 -20.58
C PHE A 199 -10.88 0.10 -20.07
N ARG A 200 -10.85 -0.28 -18.80
CA ARG A 200 -12.01 -0.81 -18.08
C ARG A 200 -12.41 0.18 -16.99
N ILE A 201 -13.64 0.66 -17.07
CA ILE A 201 -14.19 1.58 -16.09
C ILE A 201 -14.49 0.80 -14.82
N ALA A 202 -14.01 1.30 -13.69
CA ALA A 202 -14.33 0.76 -12.38
C ALA A 202 -15.43 1.58 -11.69
N ARG A 203 -15.32 2.92 -11.78
CA ARG A 203 -16.29 3.84 -11.17
C ARG A 203 -16.46 5.10 -11.98
N VAL A 204 -17.68 5.62 -11.96
CA VAL A 204 -18.01 6.99 -12.42
C VAL A 204 -18.92 7.59 -11.35
N GLN A 205 -18.57 8.73 -10.81
CA GLN A 205 -19.36 9.44 -9.82
C GLN A 205 -19.18 10.95 -9.96
N PRO A 206 -20.18 11.79 -9.60
CA PRO A 206 -19.99 13.23 -9.59
C PRO A 206 -18.82 13.62 -8.68
N ALA A 207 -17.92 14.49 -9.17
CA ALA A 207 -16.78 14.96 -8.40
C ALA A 207 -17.25 15.65 -7.11
N GLY A 208 -16.60 15.33 -6.00
CA GLY A 208 -16.98 15.80 -4.67
C GLY A 208 -18.18 15.07 -4.06
N SER A 209 -18.66 13.98 -4.69
CA SER A 209 -19.58 13.06 -4.02
C SER A 209 -18.87 12.28 -2.92
N PRO A 210 -19.59 11.83 -1.88
CA PRO A 210 -19.04 10.88 -0.93
C PRO A 210 -18.47 9.65 -1.64
N ALA A 211 -17.33 9.15 -1.17
CA ALA A 211 -16.73 7.94 -1.71
C ALA A 211 -17.68 6.74 -1.50
N ASP A 212 -17.92 5.97 -2.55
CA ASP A 212 -18.69 4.73 -2.45
C ASP A 212 -17.92 3.66 -1.65
N ALA A 213 -18.57 2.54 -1.37
CA ALA A 213 -17.98 1.46 -0.56
C ALA A 213 -16.70 0.91 -1.17
N PHE A 214 -16.64 0.74 -2.51
CA PHE A 214 -15.41 0.29 -3.18
C PHE A 214 -14.29 1.31 -3.08
N THR A 215 -14.58 2.58 -3.34
CA THR A 215 -13.61 3.67 -3.24
C THR A 215 -13.09 3.83 -1.82
N THR A 216 -13.98 3.80 -0.82
CA THR A 216 -13.61 3.84 0.60
C THR A 216 -12.73 2.65 0.97
N SER A 217 -13.06 1.45 0.51
CA SER A 217 -12.23 0.26 0.73
C SER A 217 -10.86 0.38 0.05
N ALA A 218 -10.80 0.87 -1.19
CA ALA A 218 -9.53 1.08 -1.90
C ALA A 218 -8.62 2.07 -1.16
N ILE A 219 -9.18 3.16 -0.61
CA ILE A 219 -8.46 4.11 0.23
C ILE A 219 -7.94 3.41 1.49
N ALA A 220 -8.79 2.66 2.19
CA ALA A 220 -8.41 1.96 3.41
C ALA A 220 -7.27 0.95 3.17
N TRP A 221 -7.41 0.09 2.15
CA TRP A 221 -6.40 -0.88 1.78
C TRP A 221 -5.09 -0.20 1.37
N GLY A 222 -5.16 0.79 0.49
CA GLY A 222 -4.00 1.51 -0.01
C GLY A 222 -3.19 2.14 1.12
N HIS A 223 -3.85 2.93 1.98
CA HIS A 223 -3.16 3.62 3.07
C HIS A 223 -2.63 2.67 4.14
N ALA A 224 -3.39 1.65 4.55
CA ALA A 224 -2.94 0.72 5.59
C ALA A 224 -1.77 -0.15 5.13
N ILE A 225 -1.78 -0.61 3.87
CA ILE A 225 -0.68 -1.37 3.28
C ILE A 225 0.58 -0.51 3.17
N LEU A 226 0.47 0.70 2.61
CA LEU A 226 1.61 1.62 2.49
C LEU A 226 2.16 2.05 3.86
N ALA A 227 1.29 2.36 4.82
CA ALA A 227 1.69 2.66 6.19
C ALA A 227 2.45 1.48 6.84
N SER A 228 2.03 0.24 6.57
CA SER A 228 2.71 -0.96 7.05
C SER A 228 4.12 -1.14 6.46
N VAL A 229 4.32 -0.77 5.21
CA VAL A 229 5.66 -0.75 4.56
C VAL A 229 6.51 0.34 5.20
N GLN A 230 6.00 1.58 5.29
CA GLN A 230 6.73 2.71 5.90
C GLN A 230 7.15 2.44 7.35
N TYR A 231 6.23 1.87 8.14
CA TYR A 231 6.54 1.42 9.50
C TYR A 231 7.71 0.42 9.51
N SER A 232 7.72 -0.54 8.59
CA SER A 232 8.79 -1.54 8.50
C SER A 232 10.12 -0.94 8.13
N ASP A 233 10.15 0.04 7.23
CA ASP A 233 11.38 0.73 6.84
C ASP A 233 11.95 1.52 8.00
N ALA A 234 11.11 2.29 8.72
CA ALA A 234 11.51 3.02 9.90
C ALA A 234 12.03 2.07 11.00
N ARG A 235 11.33 0.95 11.24
CA ARG A 235 11.75 -0.05 12.22
C ARG A 235 13.08 -0.71 11.86
N ARG A 236 13.30 -1.00 10.56
CA ARG A 236 14.55 -1.56 10.07
C ARG A 236 15.72 -0.59 10.27
N ALA A 237 15.54 0.69 9.94
CA ALA A 237 16.53 1.73 10.17
C ALA A 237 16.86 1.86 11.67
N PHE A 238 15.85 1.89 12.53
CA PHE A 238 16.02 1.92 13.98
C PHE A 238 16.83 0.72 14.50
N ASN A 239 16.45 -0.51 14.08
CA ASN A 239 17.15 -1.70 14.53
C ASN A 239 18.62 -1.71 14.05
N ALA A 240 18.90 -1.22 12.84
CA ALA A 240 20.27 -1.11 12.33
C ALA A 240 21.09 -0.09 13.13
N ALA A 241 20.49 1.07 13.46
CA ALA A 241 21.15 2.09 14.27
C ALA A 241 21.46 1.59 15.69
N VAL A 242 20.50 0.92 16.33
CA VAL A 242 20.71 0.33 17.67
C VAL A 242 21.76 -0.78 17.64
N ALA A 243 21.76 -1.63 16.61
CA ALA A 243 22.75 -2.69 16.47
C ALA A 243 24.20 -2.17 16.21
N ALA A 244 24.31 -0.97 15.67
CA ALA A 244 25.60 -0.30 15.43
C ALA A 244 26.16 0.41 16.68
N ILE A 245 25.38 0.53 17.76
CA ILE A 245 25.89 1.01 19.03
C ILE A 245 26.81 -0.08 19.59
N ASP A 246 28.13 0.15 19.55
CA ASP A 246 29.06 -0.73 20.21
C ASP A 246 28.69 -0.89 21.69
N PRO A 247 28.67 -2.12 22.24
CA PRO A 247 28.56 -2.30 23.68
C PRO A 247 29.82 -1.64 24.29
N VAL A 248 29.66 -0.40 24.76
CA VAL A 248 30.72 0.29 25.48
C VAL A 248 31.15 -0.64 26.63
N PRO A 249 32.43 -1.08 26.68
CA PRO A 249 32.88 -1.91 27.79
C PRO A 249 32.57 -1.13 29.06
N ALA A 250 31.67 -1.63 29.90
CA ALA A 250 31.27 -1.13 31.20
C ALA A 250 31.77 0.30 31.51
N ALA A 251 31.22 1.32 30.85
CA ALA A 251 31.34 2.67 31.35
C ALA A 251 30.82 2.65 32.78
N PRO A 252 31.51 3.26 33.75
CA PRO A 252 30.99 3.31 35.12
C PRO A 252 29.55 3.80 35.05
N ALA A 253 28.66 3.17 35.80
CA ALA A 253 27.22 3.43 35.84
C ALA A 253 26.95 4.93 35.90
N GLY A 254 26.66 5.58 34.77
CA GLY A 254 26.61 7.04 34.68
C GLY A 254 26.46 7.60 33.26
N GLY A 255 26.16 6.79 32.24
CA GLY A 255 25.79 7.35 30.95
C GLY A 255 24.61 8.31 31.15
N HIS A 256 24.73 9.55 30.65
CA HIS A 256 23.72 10.58 30.89
C HIS A 256 22.38 10.11 30.32
N PRO A 257 21.27 10.13 31.06
CA PRO A 257 19.96 9.69 30.55
C PRO A 257 19.55 10.34 29.23
N LEU A 258 20.05 11.54 28.95
CA LEU A 258 19.80 12.25 27.69
C LEU A 258 20.41 11.58 26.47
N ASP A 259 21.47 10.78 26.62
CA ASP A 259 22.09 10.06 25.51
C ASP A 259 21.21 8.88 25.02
N GLN A 260 20.30 8.41 25.89
CA GLN A 260 19.35 7.35 25.58
C GLN A 260 18.02 7.88 25.01
N TRP A 261 17.80 9.20 25.09
CA TRP A 261 16.55 9.81 24.68
C TRP A 261 16.18 9.53 23.21
N PRO A 262 17.06 9.67 22.22
CA PRO A 262 16.72 9.36 20.83
C PRO A 262 16.26 7.92 20.61
N VAL A 263 16.83 6.96 21.34
CA VAL A 263 16.42 5.55 21.28
C VAL A 263 15.02 5.37 21.86
N ALA A 264 14.76 5.97 23.03
CA ALA A 264 13.47 5.89 23.69
C ALA A 264 12.37 6.58 22.85
N GLU A 265 12.63 7.78 22.34
CA GLU A 265 11.68 8.51 21.49
C GLU A 265 11.37 7.72 20.21
N ALA A 266 12.37 7.17 19.52
CA ALA A 266 12.17 6.36 18.32
C ALA A 266 11.32 5.11 18.63
N GLY A 267 11.55 4.45 19.76
CA GLY A 267 10.75 3.33 20.23
C GLY A 267 9.29 3.69 20.44
N LEU A 268 9.02 4.79 21.14
CA LEU A 268 7.66 5.32 21.39
C LEU A 268 6.93 5.65 20.08
N ARG A 269 7.63 6.29 19.12
CA ARG A 269 7.05 6.61 17.80
C ARG A 269 6.68 5.34 17.03
N LEU A 270 7.55 4.34 17.03
CA LEU A 270 7.27 3.05 16.39
C LEU A 270 6.07 2.34 17.02
N ASP A 271 5.94 2.37 18.34
CA ASP A 271 4.79 1.75 19.00
C ASP A 271 3.48 2.51 18.71
N ALA A 272 3.50 3.84 18.68
CA ALA A 272 2.36 4.65 18.28
C ALA A 272 1.92 4.35 16.83
N MET A 273 2.85 4.33 15.88
CA MET A 273 2.57 3.97 14.48
C MET A 273 1.93 2.58 14.38
N LYS A 274 2.49 1.59 15.08
CA LYS A 274 1.98 0.22 15.09
C LYS A 274 0.56 0.13 15.65
N ALA A 275 0.29 0.84 16.74
CA ALA A 275 -1.03 0.90 17.37
C ALA A 275 -2.07 1.53 16.41
N LYS A 276 -1.71 2.62 15.75
CA LYS A 276 -2.59 3.32 14.82
C LYS A 276 -2.93 2.50 13.59
N ILE A 277 -1.94 1.80 13.02
CA ILE A 277 -2.18 0.83 11.91
C ILE A 277 -3.11 -0.29 12.39
N ALA A 278 -2.91 -0.81 13.61
CA ALA A 278 -3.75 -1.88 14.15
C ALA A 278 -5.21 -1.44 14.36
N GLU A 279 -5.43 -0.20 14.81
CA GLU A 279 -6.75 0.41 14.97
C GLU A 279 -7.51 0.45 13.65
N ILE A 280 -6.89 1.01 12.60
CA ILE A 280 -7.54 1.20 11.29
C ILE A 280 -7.74 -0.13 10.54
N THR A 281 -6.85 -1.09 10.75
CA THR A 281 -6.96 -2.42 10.14
C THR A 281 -7.85 -3.40 10.92
N HIS A 282 -8.36 -2.99 12.08
CA HIS A 282 -9.34 -3.79 12.81
C HIS A 282 -10.59 -3.97 11.92
N PRO A 283 -11.23 -5.15 11.91
CA PRO A 283 -12.45 -5.37 11.17
C PRO A 283 -13.52 -4.36 11.62
N TRP A 284 -13.83 -3.41 10.75
CA TRP A 284 -15.02 -2.59 10.90
C TRP A 284 -16.19 -3.40 10.35
N PRO A 285 -17.37 -3.33 10.97
CA PRO A 285 -18.55 -3.79 10.27
C PRO A 285 -18.59 -3.05 8.93
N LEU A 286 -18.75 -3.80 7.85
CA LEU A 286 -19.06 -3.20 6.55
C LEU A 286 -20.35 -2.44 6.76
N VAL A 287 -20.24 -1.12 6.90
CA VAL A 287 -21.35 -0.27 7.29
C VAL A 287 -22.35 -0.33 6.15
N PRO A 288 -23.62 -0.67 6.40
CA PRO A 288 -24.67 -0.47 5.42
C PRO A 288 -24.63 1.01 4.98
N GLU A 289 -24.92 1.29 3.72
CA GLU A 289 -25.02 2.64 3.11
C GLU A 289 -25.89 3.65 3.89
N GLN A 290 -26.46 3.24 5.01
CA GLN A 290 -27.45 3.93 5.80
C GLN A 290 -26.88 4.96 6.79
N ASP A 291 -25.57 5.01 7.02
CA ASP A 291 -24.96 6.01 7.90
C ASP A 291 -23.76 6.71 7.24
N PRO A 292 -24.01 7.83 6.52
CA PRO A 292 -22.96 8.59 5.84
C PRO A 292 -21.92 9.17 6.82
N ASP A 293 -22.27 9.41 8.08
CA ASP A 293 -21.35 9.94 9.10
C ASP A 293 -20.27 8.92 9.47
N LEU A 294 -20.60 7.64 9.54
CA LEU A 294 -19.62 6.60 9.82
C LEU A 294 -18.63 6.43 8.67
N GLY A 295 -19.06 6.60 7.42
CA GLY A 295 -18.17 6.60 6.25
C GLY A 295 -17.16 7.75 6.30
N GLY A 296 -17.60 8.94 6.62
CA GLY A 296 -16.77 10.13 6.79
C GLY A 296 -15.77 9.98 7.94
N GLN A 297 -16.20 9.50 9.10
CA GLN A 297 -15.33 9.27 10.26
C GLN A 297 -14.25 8.22 9.94
N ARG A 298 -14.60 7.16 9.19
CA ARG A 298 -13.64 6.15 8.76
C ARG A 298 -12.55 6.73 7.86
N LEU A 299 -12.93 7.56 6.89
CA LEU A 299 -11.96 8.24 6.01
C LEU A 299 -11.05 9.17 6.80
N ILE A 300 -11.59 9.97 7.72
CA ILE A 300 -10.80 10.82 8.63
C ILE A 300 -9.79 9.97 9.41
N GLY A 301 -10.22 8.85 9.99
CA GLY A 301 -9.33 7.94 10.72
C GLY A 301 -8.22 7.38 9.84
N ILE A 302 -8.52 7.00 8.60
CA ILE A 302 -7.54 6.49 7.62
C ILE A 302 -6.51 7.57 7.27
N PHE A 303 -6.94 8.81 6.99
CA PHE A 303 -6.04 9.90 6.65
C PHE A 303 -5.20 10.33 7.87
N THR A 304 -5.80 10.35 9.07
CA THR A 304 -5.06 10.59 10.32
C THR A 304 -3.97 9.53 10.52
N MET A 305 -4.30 8.25 10.37
CA MET A 305 -3.32 7.16 10.45
C MET A 305 -2.20 7.36 9.42
N ARG A 306 -2.54 7.70 8.18
CA ARG A 306 -1.56 7.94 7.11
C ARG A 306 -0.60 9.07 7.49
N HIS A 307 -1.13 10.19 8.00
CA HIS A 307 -0.34 11.34 8.43
C HIS A 307 0.58 10.97 9.60
N GLU A 308 0.02 10.42 10.68
CA GLU A 308 0.78 10.04 11.87
C GLU A 308 1.89 9.02 11.58
N VAL A 309 1.63 8.07 10.68
CA VAL A 309 2.65 7.08 10.30
C VAL A 309 3.74 7.73 9.45
N ALA A 310 3.41 8.64 8.53
CA ALA A 310 4.39 9.34 7.72
C ALA A 310 5.30 10.24 8.57
N GLU A 311 4.71 11.05 9.45
CA GLU A 311 5.44 11.91 10.40
C GLU A 311 6.29 11.08 11.37
N GLY A 312 5.71 10.01 11.93
CA GLY A 312 6.41 9.11 12.82
C GLY A 312 7.61 8.43 12.14
N ALA A 313 7.46 7.98 10.90
CA ALA A 313 8.54 7.37 10.13
C ALA A 313 9.68 8.37 9.83
N ALA A 314 9.33 9.57 9.39
CA ALA A 314 10.32 10.63 9.16
C ALA A 314 11.09 10.96 10.45
N ARG A 315 10.38 11.11 11.57
CA ARG A 315 11.03 11.39 12.86
C ARG A 315 11.93 10.24 13.34
N VAL A 316 11.51 9.00 13.16
CA VAL A 316 12.35 7.83 13.48
C VAL A 316 13.63 7.84 12.66
N LEU A 317 13.57 8.14 11.35
CA LEU A 317 14.74 8.22 10.49
C LEU A 317 15.70 9.34 10.95
N ASP A 318 15.22 10.50 11.34
CA ASP A 318 16.03 11.58 11.91
C ASP A 318 16.74 11.13 13.20
N LEU A 319 16.00 10.46 14.10
CA LEU A 319 16.57 9.94 15.35
C LEU A 319 17.59 8.84 15.10
N THR A 320 17.42 7.98 14.10
CA THR A 320 18.42 6.96 13.74
C THR A 320 19.73 7.58 13.29
N SER A 321 19.70 8.71 12.60
CA SER A 321 20.90 9.46 12.22
C SER A 321 21.60 10.02 13.45
N GLN A 322 20.89 10.49 14.46
CA GLN A 322 21.43 10.96 15.73
C GLN A 322 22.07 9.80 16.52
N ILE A 323 21.38 8.65 16.60
CA ILE A 323 21.87 7.44 17.27
C ILE A 323 23.18 6.96 16.61
N ALA A 324 23.24 6.91 15.29
CA ALA A 324 24.41 6.47 14.55
C ALA A 324 25.62 7.42 14.68
N SER A 325 25.38 8.71 14.93
CA SER A 325 26.44 9.73 15.10
C SER A 325 26.91 9.88 16.55
N ALA A 326 26.21 9.33 17.53
CA ALA A 326 26.52 9.47 18.94
C ALA A 326 27.92 8.94 19.35
N PRO A 327 28.46 7.82 18.82
CA PRO A 327 29.82 7.36 19.14
C PRO A 327 30.92 8.31 18.68
N ALA A 328 30.69 9.10 17.64
CA ALA A 328 31.67 10.05 17.11
C ALA A 328 31.84 11.30 18.01
N ILE A 329 30.89 11.59 18.87
CA ILE A 329 30.90 12.75 19.78
C ILE A 329 31.59 12.39 21.09
N ALA A 330 31.50 11.14 21.55
CA ALA A 330 32.17 10.67 22.79
C ALA A 330 33.69 10.43 22.63
N ALA A 331 34.20 10.42 21.40
CA ALA A 331 35.63 10.20 21.10
C ALA A 331 36.42 11.51 20.91
N ARG A 332 35.84 12.69 21.17
CA ARG A 332 36.49 13.99 21.18
C ARG A 332 36.49 14.57 22.60
#